data_4464c106183ec76b7ce6b6c3a711181c
#
_entry.id   4464c106183ec76b7ce6b6c3a711181c
#
_cell.length_a   1.000
_cell.length_b   1.000
_cell.length_c   1.000
_cell.angle_alpha   90.00
_cell.angle_beta   90.00
_cell.angle_gamma   90.00
#
_symmetry.space_group_name_H-M   'P 1'
#
loop_
_entity.id
_entity.type
_entity.pdbx_description
1 polymer ?
#
loop_
_entity_poly.entity_id
_entity_poly.type
_entity_poly.pdbx_seq_one_letter_code
_entity_poly.pdbx_strand_id
1 'polypeptide(L)'
;DHAGDRTDHEPWIARLRDAERAARADDDGRLTADTDPIAPTRIYGELRRRLDRDAIVVCDGGDFVSYAGKYLPSYEPGCWLDPGPFGCLGTGLGYAMAGRLVHPDRQVVLLLGDGAAGFSLMDADTLVRQNLPVVIVIGNNGIWGLEKHPMQLLYGYDVAADLQPGIRYDEIVRIFGGAGEVVERPDAIGPALDRALASGVPYVVNVLTDPADAYPRSSNLA
;
A
#
# COMPACT_ATOMS: atom_id res chain seq x y z
N ASP A 1 43.49 20.33 -4.80
CA ASP A 1 43.53 18.95 -5.33
C ASP A 1 43.32 17.94 -4.22
N HIS A 2 42.07 17.66 -3.89
CA HIS A 2 41.68 16.49 -3.10
C HIS A 2 41.05 15.42 -4.02
N ALA A 3 41.84 14.95 -4.98
CA ALA A 3 41.59 13.67 -5.63
C ALA A 3 42.14 12.57 -4.70
N GLY A 4 41.53 12.47 -3.50
CA GLY A 4 41.74 11.32 -2.63
C GLY A 4 41.28 10.06 -3.32
N ASP A 5 42.03 8.98 -3.15
CA ASP A 5 41.73 7.64 -3.63
C ASP A 5 40.22 7.36 -3.56
N ARG A 6 39.57 7.21 -4.71
CA ARG A 6 38.17 6.81 -4.76
C ARG A 6 38.11 5.39 -4.23
N THR A 7 37.60 5.25 -3.00
CA THR A 7 37.37 3.94 -2.39
C THR A 7 36.51 3.10 -3.36
N ASP A 8 37.03 1.93 -3.73
CA ASP A 8 36.25 0.98 -4.51
C ASP A 8 35.13 0.39 -3.65
N HIS A 9 33.89 0.79 -3.91
CA HIS A 9 32.70 0.32 -3.20
C HIS A 9 32.08 -0.94 -3.84
N GLU A 10 32.56 -1.41 -5.00
CA GLU A 10 31.95 -2.55 -5.71
C GLU A 10 31.83 -3.83 -4.86
N PRO A 11 32.85 -4.23 -4.03
CA PRO A 11 32.70 -5.40 -3.19
C PRO A 11 31.61 -5.26 -2.12
N TRP A 12 31.41 -4.05 -1.61
CA TRP A 12 30.35 -3.77 -0.66
C TRP A 12 28.96 -3.74 -1.32
N ILE A 13 28.85 -3.10 -2.47
CA ILE A 13 27.63 -3.06 -3.28
C ILE A 13 27.23 -4.48 -3.70
N ALA A 14 28.18 -5.32 -4.11
CA ALA A 14 27.92 -6.71 -4.46
C ALA A 14 27.31 -7.49 -3.29
N ARG A 15 27.86 -7.35 -2.08
CA ARG A 15 27.30 -7.97 -0.87
C ARG A 15 25.88 -7.50 -0.56
N LEU A 16 25.60 -6.20 -0.71
CA LEU A 16 24.26 -5.67 -0.49
C LEU A 16 23.26 -6.24 -1.52
N ARG A 17 23.65 -6.31 -2.79
CA ARG A 17 22.82 -6.90 -3.86
C ARG A 17 22.57 -8.40 -3.64
N ASP A 18 23.57 -9.14 -3.15
CA ASP A 18 23.41 -10.56 -2.82
C ASP A 18 22.44 -10.76 -1.66
N ALA A 19 22.58 -9.97 -0.59
CA ALA A 19 21.68 -10.01 0.55
C ALA A 19 20.24 -9.62 0.16
N GLU A 20 20.08 -8.62 -0.69
CA GLU A 20 18.77 -8.21 -1.19
C GLU A 20 18.14 -9.33 -2.06
N ARG A 21 18.91 -9.97 -2.95
CA ARG A 21 18.39 -11.08 -3.76
C ARG A 21 17.93 -12.26 -2.89
N ALA A 22 18.69 -12.61 -1.86
CA ALA A 22 18.32 -13.67 -0.94
C ALA A 22 17.02 -13.33 -0.18
N ALA A 23 16.91 -12.10 0.37
CA ALA A 23 15.71 -11.65 1.05
C ALA A 23 14.47 -11.62 0.14
N ARG A 24 14.63 -11.17 -1.11
CA ARG A 24 13.53 -11.16 -2.10
C ARG A 24 13.07 -12.58 -2.46
N ALA A 25 13.99 -13.53 -2.57
CA ALA A 25 13.63 -14.94 -2.84
C ALA A 25 12.82 -15.55 -1.69
N ASP A 26 13.15 -15.23 -0.44
CA ASP A 26 12.37 -15.67 0.73
C ASP A 26 10.97 -15.04 0.75
N ASP A 27 10.82 -13.82 0.27
CA ASP A 27 9.53 -13.12 0.22
C ASP A 27 8.62 -13.58 -0.93
N ASP A 28 9.16 -14.12 -2.02
CA ASP A 28 8.40 -14.48 -3.24
C ASP A 28 7.25 -15.46 -2.95
N GLY A 29 7.43 -16.40 -2.05
CA GLY A 29 6.39 -17.32 -1.61
C GLY A 29 5.20 -16.61 -0.96
N ARG A 30 5.44 -15.58 -0.16
CA ARG A 30 4.40 -14.78 0.50
C ARG A 30 3.65 -13.88 -0.49
N LEU A 31 4.36 -13.32 -1.47
CA LEU A 31 3.79 -12.42 -2.48
C LEU A 31 2.90 -13.15 -3.49
N THR A 32 3.00 -14.47 -3.56
CA THR A 32 2.22 -15.32 -4.49
C THR A 32 1.27 -16.28 -3.80
N ALA A 33 1.23 -16.28 -2.46
CA ALA A 33 0.40 -17.20 -1.69
C ALA A 33 -1.10 -16.94 -1.92
N ASP A 34 -1.82 -18.00 -2.25
CA ASP A 34 -3.28 -17.99 -2.39
C ASP A 34 -3.91 -18.53 -1.10
N THR A 35 -3.87 -17.72 -0.04
CA THR A 35 -4.45 -18.03 1.27
C THR A 35 -5.90 -17.54 1.38
N ASP A 36 -6.67 -18.19 2.22
CA ASP A 36 -8.00 -17.76 2.63
C ASP A 36 -8.04 -17.77 4.18
N PRO A 37 -8.19 -16.61 4.82
CA PRO A 37 -8.31 -15.23 4.28
C PRO A 37 -7.06 -14.77 3.48
N ILE A 38 -7.25 -13.72 2.65
CA ILE A 38 -6.19 -13.18 1.79
C ILE A 38 -5.05 -12.58 2.65
N ALA A 39 -3.82 -13.07 2.46
CA ALA A 39 -2.65 -12.44 3.05
C ALA A 39 -2.42 -11.02 2.45
N PRO A 40 -2.20 -9.97 3.26
CA PRO A 40 -1.96 -8.61 2.76
C PRO A 40 -0.82 -8.54 1.73
N THR A 41 0.21 -9.37 1.90
CA THR A 41 1.37 -9.46 1.01
C THR A 41 1.01 -9.82 -0.42
N ARG A 42 -0.08 -10.57 -0.65
CA ARG A 42 -0.55 -10.97 -1.98
C ARG A 42 -0.91 -9.77 -2.87
N ILE A 43 -1.42 -8.69 -2.27
CA ILE A 43 -1.73 -7.43 -2.97
C ILE A 43 -0.47 -6.84 -3.60
N TYR A 44 0.62 -6.80 -2.85
CA TYR A 44 1.90 -6.24 -3.31
C TYR A 44 2.54 -7.09 -4.40
N GLY A 45 2.35 -8.40 -4.35
CA GLY A 45 2.75 -9.31 -5.42
C GLY A 45 2.06 -8.99 -6.74
N GLU A 46 0.78 -8.64 -6.72
CA GLU A 46 0.02 -8.23 -7.90
C GLU A 46 0.38 -6.82 -8.38
N LEU A 47 0.58 -5.88 -7.46
CA LEU A 47 1.00 -4.52 -7.78
C LEU A 47 2.39 -4.48 -8.45
N ARG A 48 3.37 -5.24 -7.93
CA ARG A 48 4.73 -5.32 -8.53
C ARG A 48 4.74 -5.70 -10.00
N ARG A 49 3.76 -6.47 -10.46
CA ARG A 49 3.66 -6.91 -11.85
C ARG A 49 2.97 -5.90 -12.78
N ARG A 50 2.31 -4.88 -12.22
CA ARG A 50 1.41 -3.96 -12.93
C ARG A 50 1.84 -2.51 -12.89
N LEU A 51 2.62 -2.14 -11.87
CA LEU A 51 3.08 -0.77 -11.74
C LEU A 51 4.21 -0.50 -12.74
N ASP A 52 4.07 0.61 -13.45
CA ASP A 52 5.14 1.16 -14.29
C ASP A 52 6.31 1.64 -13.41
N ARG A 53 7.49 1.77 -13.99
CA ARG A 53 8.67 2.21 -13.25
C ARG A 53 8.57 3.65 -12.75
N ASP A 54 7.78 4.46 -13.41
CA ASP A 54 7.51 5.87 -13.09
C ASP A 54 6.15 6.08 -12.42
N ALA A 55 5.49 5.00 -12.00
CA ALA A 55 4.24 5.07 -11.24
C ALA A 55 4.44 5.85 -9.93
N ILE A 56 3.48 6.70 -9.60
CA ILE A 56 3.44 7.42 -8.33
C ILE A 56 2.67 6.57 -7.33
N VAL A 57 3.39 6.06 -6.35
CA VAL A 57 2.85 5.28 -5.24
C VAL A 57 2.66 6.19 -4.05
N VAL A 58 1.43 6.32 -3.62
CA VAL A 58 1.05 7.07 -2.42
C VAL A 58 0.63 6.08 -1.36
N CYS A 59 1.13 6.23 -0.14
CA CYS A 59 0.82 5.35 0.97
C CYS A 59 0.20 6.13 2.13
N ASP A 60 -0.81 5.53 2.77
CA ASP A 60 -1.44 6.11 3.96
C ASP A 60 -1.87 4.99 4.92
N GLY A 61 -1.50 5.13 6.18
CA GLY A 61 -1.82 4.14 7.20
C GLY A 61 -0.63 3.43 7.81
N GLY A 62 -0.89 2.41 8.61
CA GLY A 62 0.08 1.71 9.43
C GLY A 62 0.75 0.52 8.73
N ASP A 63 0.30 -0.70 9.03
CA ASP A 63 0.91 -1.94 8.50
C ASP A 63 0.89 -1.98 6.97
N PHE A 64 -0.15 -1.45 6.34
CA PHE A 64 -0.27 -1.42 4.89
C PHE A 64 0.84 -0.60 4.22
N VAL A 65 1.21 0.55 4.81
CA VAL A 65 2.38 1.33 4.36
C VAL A 65 3.68 0.57 4.58
N SER A 66 3.80 -0.12 5.71
CA SER A 66 4.99 -0.91 6.05
C SER A 66 5.22 -2.04 5.04
N TYR A 67 4.17 -2.75 4.64
CA TYR A 67 4.24 -3.75 3.57
C TYR A 67 4.59 -3.12 2.22
N ALA A 68 4.00 -1.96 1.88
CA ALA A 68 4.33 -1.25 0.65
C ALA A 68 5.80 -0.87 0.59
N GLY A 69 6.34 -0.27 1.66
CA GLY A 69 7.74 0.11 1.75
C GLY A 69 8.71 -1.08 1.64
N LYS A 70 8.30 -2.27 2.11
CA LYS A 70 9.10 -3.49 1.98
C LYS A 70 9.06 -4.07 0.57
N TYR A 71 7.88 -4.08 -0.08
CA TYR A 71 7.66 -4.90 -1.26
C TYR A 71 7.59 -4.14 -2.58
N LEU A 72 7.28 -2.84 -2.58
CA LEU A 72 7.19 -2.06 -3.82
C LEU A 72 8.47 -1.27 -4.07
N PRO A 73 9.17 -1.52 -5.18
CA PRO A 73 10.32 -0.71 -5.55
C PRO A 73 9.91 0.72 -5.96
N SER A 74 10.68 1.72 -5.51
CA SER A 74 10.63 3.07 -6.06
C SER A 74 11.85 3.31 -6.92
N TYR A 75 11.65 3.64 -8.20
CA TYR A 75 12.73 3.73 -9.18
C TYR A 75 13.14 5.17 -9.49
N GLU A 76 12.24 6.12 -9.27
CA GLU A 76 12.48 7.53 -9.58
C GLU A 76 12.21 8.41 -8.35
N PRO A 77 13.00 9.48 -8.16
CA PRO A 77 12.72 10.47 -7.13
C PRO A 77 11.32 11.09 -7.30
N GLY A 78 10.60 11.24 -6.19
CA GLY A 78 9.24 11.81 -6.21
C GLY A 78 8.12 10.82 -6.56
N CYS A 79 8.44 9.56 -6.87
CA CYS A 79 7.45 8.51 -7.15
C CYS A 79 6.98 7.75 -5.91
N TRP A 80 7.43 8.15 -4.72
CA TRP A 80 6.98 7.62 -3.44
C TRP A 80 6.55 8.76 -2.53
N LEU A 81 5.29 8.73 -2.08
CA LEU A 81 4.71 9.73 -1.18
C LEU A 81 4.07 9.01 0.01
N ASP A 82 4.45 9.39 1.21
CA ASP A 82 3.88 8.88 2.45
C ASP A 82 3.83 9.98 3.53
N PRO A 83 3.16 9.77 4.67
CA PRO A 83 3.07 10.79 5.72
C PRO A 83 4.39 11.08 6.44
N GLY A 84 5.49 10.42 6.08
CA GLY A 84 6.81 10.63 6.64
C GLY A 84 6.88 10.28 8.14
N PRO A 85 7.85 10.85 8.86
CA PRO A 85 8.16 10.46 10.24
C PRO A 85 7.06 10.80 11.25
N PHE A 86 6.14 11.69 10.92
CA PHE A 86 5.02 12.05 11.80
C PHE A 86 3.85 11.07 11.71
N GLY A 87 3.76 10.26 10.65
CA GLY A 87 2.76 9.22 10.48
C GLY A 87 1.30 9.72 10.46
N CYS A 88 1.05 10.94 10.01
CA CYS A 88 -0.29 11.51 10.00
C CYS A 88 -1.21 10.76 9.02
N LEU A 89 -2.26 10.14 9.52
CA LEU A 89 -3.28 9.49 8.71
C LEU A 89 -4.16 10.52 7.99
N GLY A 90 -4.73 10.13 6.85
CA GLY A 90 -5.63 10.96 6.06
C GLY A 90 -4.94 11.86 5.02
N THR A 91 -3.63 11.73 4.84
CA THR A 91 -2.88 12.52 3.84
C THR A 91 -2.97 11.93 2.43
N GLY A 92 -3.32 10.64 2.31
CA GLY A 92 -3.20 9.87 1.08
C GLY A 92 -3.99 10.45 -0.10
N LEU A 93 -5.26 10.79 0.10
CA LEU A 93 -6.09 11.34 -0.99
C LEU A 93 -5.53 12.67 -1.51
N GLY A 94 -5.08 13.56 -0.61
CA GLY A 94 -4.47 14.85 -0.99
C GLY A 94 -3.18 14.66 -1.80
N TYR A 95 -2.32 13.74 -1.39
CA TYR A 95 -1.09 13.42 -2.12
C TYR A 95 -1.38 12.77 -3.48
N ALA A 96 -2.37 11.88 -3.55
CA ALA A 96 -2.77 11.26 -4.81
C ALA A 96 -3.35 12.28 -5.80
N MET A 97 -4.16 13.24 -5.31
CA MET A 97 -4.64 14.36 -6.12
C MET A 97 -3.47 15.18 -6.67
N ALA A 98 -2.52 15.54 -5.80
CA ALA A 98 -1.35 16.31 -6.21
C ALA A 98 -0.51 15.54 -7.25
N GLY A 99 -0.26 14.26 -7.01
CA GLY A 99 0.45 13.38 -7.95
C GLY A 99 -0.23 13.33 -9.32
N ARG A 100 -1.54 13.16 -9.36
CA ARG A 100 -2.32 13.12 -10.61
C ARG A 100 -2.33 14.45 -11.34
N LEU A 101 -2.44 15.58 -10.62
CA LEU A 101 -2.43 16.91 -11.23
C LEU A 101 -1.06 17.26 -11.85
N VAL A 102 0.01 16.90 -11.17
CA VAL A 102 1.39 17.18 -11.65
C VAL A 102 1.81 16.22 -12.77
N HIS A 103 1.34 14.98 -12.72
CA HIS A 103 1.71 13.92 -13.66
C HIS A 103 0.46 13.25 -14.26
N PRO A 104 -0.23 13.90 -15.19
CA PRO A 104 -1.51 13.43 -15.71
C PRO A 104 -1.41 12.11 -16.50
N ASP A 105 -0.23 11.77 -17.01
CA ASP A 105 -0.01 10.60 -17.87
C ASP A 105 0.57 9.39 -17.11
N ARG A 106 0.97 9.55 -15.84
CA ARG A 106 1.55 8.46 -15.04
C ARG A 106 0.46 7.68 -14.30
N GLN A 107 0.75 6.44 -13.97
CA GLN A 107 -0.07 5.71 -13.00
C GLN A 107 0.04 6.40 -11.63
N VAL A 108 -1.10 6.65 -10.98
CA VAL A 108 -1.16 7.10 -9.59
C VAL A 108 -1.96 6.10 -8.79
N VAL A 109 -1.31 5.48 -7.82
CA VAL A 109 -1.91 4.44 -6.97
C VAL A 109 -1.78 4.84 -5.52
N LEU A 110 -2.91 4.92 -4.83
CA LEU A 110 -2.99 5.15 -3.40
C LEU A 110 -3.22 3.82 -2.67
N LEU A 111 -2.35 3.52 -1.72
CA LEU A 111 -2.40 2.33 -0.89
C LEU A 111 -2.71 2.74 0.55
N LEU A 112 -3.77 2.20 1.12
CA LEU A 112 -4.16 2.51 2.49
C LEU A 112 -4.84 1.33 3.18
N GLY A 113 -4.74 1.31 4.50
CA GLY A 113 -5.56 0.45 5.33
C GLY A 113 -6.99 1.00 5.48
N ASP A 114 -7.91 0.17 5.90
CA ASP A 114 -9.30 0.54 6.16
C ASP A 114 -9.43 1.62 7.26
N GLY A 115 -8.59 1.58 8.29
CA GLY A 115 -8.52 2.62 9.29
C GLY A 115 -8.15 3.98 8.71
N ALA A 116 -7.11 4.04 7.86
CA ALA A 116 -6.70 5.27 7.18
C ALA A 116 -7.77 5.77 6.21
N ALA A 117 -8.47 4.86 5.52
CA ALA A 117 -9.59 5.20 4.65
C ALA A 117 -10.67 5.99 5.40
N GLY A 118 -10.94 5.66 6.66
CA GLY A 118 -11.89 6.38 7.50
C GLY A 118 -11.58 7.86 7.73
N PHE A 119 -10.34 8.29 7.52
CA PHE A 119 -9.94 9.70 7.71
C PHE A 119 -10.20 10.59 6.50
N SER A 120 -10.02 10.10 5.28
CA SER A 120 -10.04 10.99 4.10
C SER A 120 -10.76 10.43 2.88
N LEU A 121 -11.37 9.24 2.94
CA LEU A 121 -12.00 8.65 1.75
C LEU A 121 -13.12 9.52 1.15
N MET A 122 -13.74 10.40 1.96
CA MET A 122 -14.74 11.36 1.48
C MET A 122 -14.16 12.38 0.49
N ASP A 123 -12.85 12.61 0.49
CA ASP A 123 -12.18 13.46 -0.50
C ASP A 123 -12.18 12.84 -1.91
N ALA A 124 -12.57 11.58 -2.05
CA ALA A 124 -12.81 10.96 -3.36
C ALA A 124 -13.89 11.67 -4.18
N ASP A 125 -14.82 12.41 -3.54
CA ASP A 125 -15.73 13.33 -4.22
C ASP A 125 -14.94 14.36 -5.06
N THR A 126 -13.86 14.88 -4.52
CA THR A 126 -13.01 15.85 -5.26
C THR A 126 -12.30 15.18 -6.44
N LEU A 127 -11.81 13.95 -6.31
CA LEU A 127 -11.24 13.20 -7.43
C LEU A 127 -12.26 13.05 -8.57
N VAL A 128 -13.51 12.71 -8.24
CA VAL A 128 -14.59 12.54 -9.23
C VAL A 128 -14.95 13.87 -9.89
N ARG A 129 -15.19 14.92 -9.10
CA ARG A 129 -15.57 16.24 -9.62
C ARG A 129 -14.50 16.88 -10.52
N GLN A 130 -13.23 16.58 -10.24
CA GLN A 130 -12.09 17.11 -11.00
C GLN A 130 -11.60 16.17 -12.11
N ASN A 131 -12.28 15.03 -12.32
CA ASN A 131 -11.88 14.00 -13.28
C ASN A 131 -10.41 13.56 -13.11
N LEU A 132 -10.01 13.25 -11.88
CA LEU A 132 -8.68 12.81 -11.51
C LEU A 132 -8.65 11.30 -11.29
N PRO A 133 -8.37 10.48 -12.31
CA PRO A 133 -8.33 9.03 -12.16
C PRO A 133 -7.16 8.61 -11.26
N VAL A 134 -7.49 8.05 -10.11
CA VAL A 134 -6.56 7.48 -9.13
C VAL A 134 -7.05 6.07 -8.81
N VAL A 135 -6.15 5.11 -8.79
CA VAL A 135 -6.43 3.76 -8.28
C VAL A 135 -6.21 3.76 -6.78
N ILE A 136 -7.24 3.42 -6.02
CA ILE A 136 -7.22 3.37 -4.55
C ILE A 136 -7.31 1.90 -4.15
N VAL A 137 -6.28 1.36 -3.51
CA VAL A 137 -6.26 -0.02 -3.02
C VAL A 137 -6.37 0.01 -1.51
N ILE A 138 -7.44 -0.59 -0.98
CA ILE A 138 -7.68 -0.66 0.46
C ILE A 138 -7.44 -2.09 0.94
N GLY A 139 -6.49 -2.24 1.88
CA GLY A 139 -6.35 -3.46 2.67
C GLY A 139 -7.32 -3.41 3.84
N ASN A 140 -8.43 -4.14 3.70
CA ASN A 140 -9.54 -4.12 4.64
C ASN A 140 -9.46 -5.36 5.53
N ASN A 141 -8.87 -5.21 6.70
CA ASN A 141 -8.76 -6.27 7.70
C ASN A 141 -9.65 -6.05 8.94
N GLY A 142 -10.38 -4.94 9.01
CA GLY A 142 -11.27 -4.63 10.12
C GLY A 142 -10.58 -4.31 11.44
N ILE A 143 -9.29 -3.94 11.42
CA ILE A 143 -8.52 -3.63 12.62
C ILE A 143 -7.53 -2.48 12.41
N TRP A 144 -7.13 -1.85 13.51
CA TRP A 144 -5.92 -1.05 13.59
C TRP A 144 -4.72 -1.97 13.82
N GLY A 145 -4.19 -2.60 12.74
CA GLY A 145 -3.17 -3.65 12.84
C GLY A 145 -1.89 -3.18 13.51
N LEU A 146 -1.46 -1.94 13.23
CA LEU A 146 -0.25 -1.35 13.79
C LEU A 146 -0.33 -1.17 15.31
N GLU A 147 -1.52 -0.99 15.85
CA GLU A 147 -1.81 -0.82 17.27
C GLU A 147 -2.19 -2.14 17.94
N LYS A 148 -3.06 -2.93 17.29
CA LYS A 148 -3.63 -4.16 17.87
C LYS A 148 -2.57 -5.22 18.14
N HIS A 149 -1.79 -5.56 17.12
CA HIS A 149 -0.82 -6.65 17.23
C HIS A 149 0.25 -6.37 18.30
N PRO A 150 0.87 -5.17 18.41
CA PRO A 150 1.78 -4.87 19.51
C PRO A 150 1.12 -4.88 20.88
N MET A 151 -0.12 -4.38 21.02
CA MET A 151 -0.81 -4.46 22.30
C MET A 151 -1.04 -5.91 22.73
N GLN A 152 -1.49 -6.76 21.83
CA GLN A 152 -1.66 -8.19 22.10
C GLN A 152 -0.34 -8.88 22.45
N LEU A 153 0.75 -8.55 21.74
CA LEU A 153 2.07 -9.11 22.01
C LEU A 153 2.62 -8.69 23.37
N LEU A 154 2.49 -7.40 23.72
CA LEU A 154 3.11 -6.83 24.92
C LEU A 154 2.26 -7.02 26.18
N TYR A 155 0.94 -6.96 26.04
CA TYR A 155 0.02 -6.91 27.18
C TYR A 155 -0.94 -8.11 27.25
N GLY A 156 -1.03 -8.93 26.18
CA GLY A 156 -1.98 -10.05 26.11
C GLY A 156 -3.42 -9.64 25.83
N TYR A 157 -3.68 -8.37 25.59
CA TYR A 157 -5.01 -7.82 25.21
C TYR A 157 -4.83 -6.56 24.35
N ASP A 158 -5.91 -6.12 23.71
CA ASP A 158 -5.98 -4.86 22.98
C ASP A 158 -7.19 -4.04 23.41
N VAL A 159 -7.16 -2.73 23.13
CA VAL A 159 -8.22 -1.78 23.45
C VAL A 159 -8.49 -0.88 22.25
N ALA A 160 -9.78 -0.79 21.86
CA ALA A 160 -10.27 0.10 20.81
C ALA A 160 -9.55 -0.08 19.45
N ALA A 161 -9.03 -1.27 19.19
CA ALA A 161 -8.26 -1.57 17.98
C ALA A 161 -9.06 -2.35 16.92
N ASP A 162 -10.32 -2.66 17.19
CA ASP A 162 -11.23 -3.25 16.22
C ASP A 162 -11.98 -2.17 15.44
N LEU A 163 -12.11 -2.39 14.15
CA LEU A 163 -12.98 -1.65 13.26
C LEU A 163 -14.17 -2.52 12.85
N GLN A 164 -15.14 -1.95 12.19
CA GLN A 164 -16.23 -2.74 11.62
C GLN A 164 -15.69 -3.55 10.44
N PRO A 165 -15.79 -4.89 10.47
CA PRO A 165 -15.27 -5.73 9.40
C PRO A 165 -16.12 -5.61 8.13
N GLY A 166 -15.47 -5.75 6.98
CA GLY A 166 -16.15 -5.89 5.69
C GLY A 166 -16.86 -4.63 5.20
N ILE A 167 -16.47 -3.43 5.67
CA ILE A 167 -17.05 -2.19 5.15
C ILE A 167 -16.82 -2.10 3.64
N ARG A 168 -17.87 -1.71 2.91
CA ARG A 168 -17.87 -1.54 1.46
C ARG A 168 -17.37 -0.15 1.07
N TYR A 169 -16.07 0.09 1.24
CA TYR A 169 -15.43 1.35 0.83
C TYR A 169 -15.53 1.61 -0.67
N ASP A 170 -15.58 0.57 -1.47
CA ASP A 170 -15.83 0.63 -2.92
C ASP A 170 -17.18 1.29 -3.25
N GLU A 171 -18.23 0.99 -2.49
CA GLU A 171 -19.55 1.60 -2.69
C GLU A 171 -19.55 3.10 -2.38
N ILE A 172 -18.76 3.56 -1.40
CA ILE A 172 -18.66 5.00 -1.07
C ILE A 172 -18.20 5.80 -2.28
N VAL A 173 -17.16 5.33 -2.97
CA VAL A 173 -16.63 6.03 -4.16
C VAL A 173 -17.59 5.92 -5.35
N ARG A 174 -18.30 4.80 -5.46
CA ARG A 174 -19.36 4.64 -6.49
C ARG A 174 -20.52 5.63 -6.30
N ILE A 175 -20.89 5.94 -5.05
CA ILE A 175 -21.92 6.94 -4.75
C ILE A 175 -21.54 8.33 -5.27
N PHE A 176 -20.24 8.68 -5.26
CA PHE A 176 -19.76 9.94 -5.83
C PHE A 176 -19.66 9.93 -7.36
N GLY A 177 -19.83 8.80 -8.02
CA GLY A 177 -19.72 8.65 -9.47
C GLY A 177 -18.38 8.08 -9.96
N GLY A 178 -17.52 7.64 -9.05
CA GLY A 178 -16.37 6.81 -9.38
C GLY A 178 -16.73 5.36 -9.57
N ALA A 179 -15.76 4.47 -9.51
CA ALA A 179 -15.96 3.03 -9.63
C ALA A 179 -15.27 2.28 -8.48
N GLY A 180 -15.59 1.01 -8.33
CA GLY A 180 -14.92 0.17 -7.33
C GLY A 180 -15.53 -1.22 -7.24
N GLU A 181 -14.81 -2.09 -6.57
CA GLU A 181 -15.22 -3.47 -6.30
C GLU A 181 -14.58 -3.99 -5.01
N VAL A 182 -15.25 -4.96 -4.40
CA VAL A 182 -14.68 -5.75 -3.31
C VAL A 182 -14.00 -6.99 -3.86
N VAL A 183 -12.86 -7.35 -3.27
CA VAL A 183 -12.09 -8.54 -3.63
C VAL A 183 -11.97 -9.43 -2.40
N GLU A 184 -12.50 -10.65 -2.51
CA GLU A 184 -12.57 -11.65 -1.43
C GLU A 184 -11.71 -12.88 -1.69
N ARG A 185 -11.07 -12.96 -2.87
CA ARG A 185 -10.22 -14.08 -3.27
C ARG A 185 -8.91 -13.61 -3.87
N PRO A 186 -7.79 -14.29 -3.57
CA PRO A 186 -6.46 -13.87 -4.02
C PRO A 186 -6.34 -13.78 -5.55
N ASP A 187 -6.93 -14.71 -6.28
CA ASP A 187 -6.90 -14.77 -7.75
C ASP A 187 -7.67 -13.62 -8.43
N ALA A 188 -8.56 -12.95 -7.71
CA ALA A 188 -9.33 -11.83 -8.22
C ALA A 188 -8.58 -10.47 -8.08
N ILE A 189 -7.53 -10.38 -7.26
CA ILE A 189 -6.79 -9.12 -7.03
C ILE A 189 -6.22 -8.58 -8.35
N GLY A 190 -5.48 -9.42 -9.08
CA GLY A 190 -4.86 -9.01 -10.33
C GLY A 190 -5.86 -8.46 -11.35
N PRO A 191 -6.91 -9.22 -11.71
CA PRO A 191 -7.97 -8.73 -12.60
C PRO A 191 -8.66 -7.45 -12.11
N ALA A 192 -8.85 -7.26 -10.80
CA ALA A 192 -9.42 -6.04 -10.25
C ALA A 192 -8.49 -4.83 -10.45
N LEU A 193 -7.19 -5.00 -10.21
CA LEU A 193 -6.19 -3.97 -10.49
C LEU A 193 -6.12 -3.62 -11.97
N ASP A 194 -6.22 -4.60 -12.87
CA ASP A 194 -6.23 -4.37 -14.32
C ASP A 194 -7.44 -3.51 -14.73
N ARG A 195 -8.62 -3.80 -14.18
CA ARG A 195 -9.82 -2.98 -14.41
C ARG A 195 -9.66 -1.57 -13.86
N ALA A 196 -9.12 -1.45 -12.65
CA ALA A 196 -8.91 -0.17 -12.00
C ALA A 196 -7.94 0.72 -12.79
N LEU A 197 -6.80 0.18 -13.22
CA LEU A 197 -5.80 0.91 -14.02
C LEU A 197 -6.33 1.34 -15.40
N ALA A 198 -7.23 0.56 -16.00
CA ALA A 198 -7.83 0.87 -17.28
C ALA A 198 -9.10 1.74 -17.21
N SER A 199 -9.61 2.03 -16.01
CA SER A 199 -10.95 2.61 -15.83
C SER A 199 -11.08 4.07 -16.29
N GLY A 200 -10.01 4.85 -16.20
CA GLY A 200 -10.04 6.30 -16.47
C GLY A 200 -10.86 7.12 -15.47
N VAL A 201 -11.28 6.54 -14.35
CA VAL A 201 -12.01 7.22 -13.26
C VAL A 201 -11.38 6.88 -11.91
N PRO A 202 -11.68 7.62 -10.83
CA PRO A 202 -11.31 7.18 -9.48
C PRO A 202 -11.89 5.80 -9.18
N TYR A 203 -11.03 4.86 -8.81
CA TYR A 203 -11.42 3.46 -8.67
C TYR A 203 -10.91 2.86 -7.36
N VAL A 204 -11.80 2.28 -6.56
CA VAL A 204 -11.44 1.56 -5.32
C VAL A 204 -11.40 0.06 -5.55
N VAL A 205 -10.26 -0.55 -5.24
CA VAL A 205 -10.11 -2.01 -5.08
C VAL A 205 -10.07 -2.28 -3.57
N ASN A 206 -11.20 -2.73 -3.02
CA ASN A 206 -11.37 -3.02 -1.60
C ASN A 206 -11.07 -4.49 -1.34
N VAL A 207 -9.88 -4.82 -0.84
CA VAL A 207 -9.44 -6.21 -0.65
C VAL A 207 -9.65 -6.62 0.80
N LEU A 208 -10.49 -7.63 1.04
CA LEU A 208 -10.68 -8.20 2.37
C LEU A 208 -9.45 -9.06 2.72
N THR A 209 -8.71 -8.65 3.73
CA THR A 209 -7.44 -9.31 4.11
C THR A 209 -7.51 -9.92 5.51
N ASP A 210 -6.61 -10.86 5.78
CA ASP A 210 -6.51 -11.54 7.05
C ASP A 210 -6.15 -10.59 8.19
N PRO A 211 -7.00 -10.42 9.21
CA PRO A 211 -6.68 -9.61 10.39
C PRO A 211 -5.60 -10.22 11.29
N ALA A 212 -5.29 -11.51 11.14
CA ALA A 212 -4.27 -12.19 11.93
C ALA A 212 -2.86 -12.05 11.33
N ASP A 213 -2.72 -11.66 10.05
CA ASP A 213 -1.42 -11.48 9.40
C ASP A 213 -0.80 -10.14 9.83
N ALA A 214 0.11 -10.22 10.80
CA ALA A 214 0.83 -9.06 11.34
C ALA A 214 2.08 -8.75 10.53
N TYR A 215 2.35 -7.45 10.31
CA TYR A 215 3.62 -7.04 9.71
C TYR A 215 4.80 -7.47 10.61
N PRO A 216 5.77 -8.22 10.07
CA PRO A 216 6.90 -8.70 10.86
C PRO A 216 7.76 -7.53 11.33
N ARG A 217 7.77 -7.28 12.63
CA ARG A 217 8.60 -6.26 13.27
C ARG A 217 9.91 -6.87 13.75
N SER A 218 11.00 -6.13 13.61
CA SER A 218 12.23 -6.52 14.29
C SER A 218 12.05 -6.35 15.80
N SER A 219 12.66 -7.25 16.59
CA SER A 219 12.58 -7.31 18.04
C SER A 219 13.12 -6.07 18.79
N ASN A 220 13.41 -4.98 18.10
CA ASN A 220 13.95 -3.74 18.66
C ASN A 220 12.86 -2.78 19.19
N LEU A 221 11.67 -3.31 19.50
CA LEU A 221 10.61 -2.58 20.23
C LEU A 221 10.68 -2.85 21.75
N ALA A 222 11.82 -3.33 22.24
CA ALA A 222 12.09 -3.45 23.67
C ALA A 222 13.00 -2.31 24.12
#